data_011ff2d56b840ef0608294588aec58a6
#
_entry.id   011ff2d56b840ef0608294588aec58a6
#
_cell.length_a   1.000
_cell.length_b   1.000
_cell.length_c   1.000
_cell.angle_alpha   90.00
_cell.angle_beta   90.00
_cell.angle_gamma   90.00
#
_symmetry.space_group_name_H-M   'P 1'
#
loop_
_entity.id
_entity.type
_entity.pdbx_description
1 polymer ?
#
loop_
_entity_poly.entity_id
_entity_poly.type
_entity_poly.pdbx_seq_one_letter_code
_entity_poly.pdbx_strand_id
1 'polypeptide(L)'
;YTRGAGGNFPRNVAISPLSGVDPNEAFDVTPYALATGDYFLKDIYKYKLPRKLKVSFSCSNADEAHCTVQDLGFLAVTKNGEEYFQVYLGGGLGQNPRLAIKYEPLIKPNEVLYYVEAMVQLFMAEGDYENRNKARVRYIVERLGEEATLEAYQKHVDEVKSKGGLDLIDLPKTIINKTAQPQPLEDKRIFVQKQSGLYSVYLHPVGGQLELNDFIKLIEFVESVEGVDVRLAMEEGIYFRNLSAEEAKQLLQITDSMSGKTKLEQSVSCIGAPTCQIGLCNSQGTLRQILQHFKFKNYNQDVL
;
A
#
# COMPACT_ATOMS: atom_id res chain seq x y z
N TYR A 1 10.88 18.93 -4.95
CA TYR A 1 11.60 17.77 -4.42
C TYR A 1 10.66 16.91 -3.59
N THR A 2 10.66 15.60 -3.82
CA THR A 2 9.88 14.63 -3.03
C THR A 2 10.53 14.42 -1.65
N ARG A 3 9.70 14.19 -0.61
CA ARG A 3 10.14 13.89 0.76
C ARG A 3 9.52 12.56 1.20
N GLY A 4 10.04 11.95 2.28
CA GLY A 4 9.50 10.71 2.84
C GLY A 4 9.93 9.42 2.12
N ALA A 5 10.71 9.48 1.05
CA ALA A 5 11.17 8.31 0.29
C ALA A 5 12.47 7.69 0.84
N GLY A 6 13.27 8.40 1.61
CA GLY A 6 14.59 7.96 2.11
C GLY A 6 14.82 8.24 3.59
N GLY A 7 15.94 7.74 4.15
CA GLY A 7 16.39 8.04 5.52
C GLY A 7 15.63 7.33 6.65
N ASN A 8 15.89 7.78 7.88
CA ASN A 8 15.26 7.29 9.10
C ASN A 8 14.06 8.17 9.47
N PHE A 9 13.08 8.22 8.57
CA PHE A 9 11.86 9.01 8.68
C PHE A 9 10.64 8.14 8.39
N PRO A 10 9.42 8.63 8.70
CA PRO A 10 8.22 8.05 8.12
C PRO A 10 8.33 8.01 6.59
N ARG A 11 7.91 6.89 6.00
CA ARG A 11 7.91 6.68 4.55
C ARG A 11 6.55 7.04 3.99
N ASN A 12 6.43 7.02 2.66
CA ASN A 12 5.14 7.16 2.00
C ASN A 12 4.12 6.24 2.64
N VAL A 13 2.95 6.78 2.96
CA VAL A 13 1.82 6.01 3.48
C VAL A 13 1.26 5.17 2.35
N ALA A 14 1.15 3.86 2.55
CA ALA A 14 0.56 2.96 1.58
C ALA A 14 -0.96 2.86 1.78
N ILE A 15 -1.69 2.58 0.70
CA ILE A 15 -3.15 2.48 0.71
C ILE A 15 -3.59 1.40 -0.28
N SER A 16 -4.71 0.73 -0.02
CA SER A 16 -5.39 -0.09 -1.03
C SER A 16 -5.64 0.70 -2.31
N PRO A 17 -5.14 0.26 -3.47
CA PRO A 17 -5.28 1.04 -4.70
C PRO A 17 -6.73 1.20 -5.16
N LEU A 18 -7.63 0.31 -4.74
CA LEU A 18 -9.05 0.36 -5.04
C LEU A 18 -9.90 1.05 -3.95
N SER A 19 -9.29 1.62 -2.91
CA SER A 19 -10.03 2.37 -1.88
C SER A 19 -10.87 3.50 -2.48
N GLY A 20 -12.12 3.59 -2.09
CA GLY A 20 -13.13 4.52 -2.63
C GLY A 20 -13.88 4.00 -3.85
N VAL A 21 -13.46 2.85 -4.44
CA VAL A 21 -14.11 2.26 -5.62
C VAL A 21 -14.41 0.76 -5.50
N ASP A 22 -13.79 0.05 -4.55
CA ASP A 22 -14.02 -1.39 -4.34
C ASP A 22 -15.43 -1.63 -3.81
N PRO A 23 -16.27 -2.45 -4.49
CA PRO A 23 -17.58 -2.81 -3.97
C PRO A 23 -17.53 -3.60 -2.64
N ASN A 24 -16.40 -4.21 -2.30
CA ASN A 24 -16.20 -4.99 -1.08
C ASN A 24 -15.49 -4.24 0.04
N GLU A 25 -15.17 -2.96 -0.14
CA GLU A 25 -14.53 -2.18 0.92
C GLU A 25 -15.46 -1.99 2.13
N ALA A 26 -14.87 -2.00 3.32
CA ALA A 26 -15.61 -1.62 4.53
C ALA A 26 -15.97 -0.13 4.50
N PHE A 27 -15.01 0.72 4.09
CA PHE A 27 -15.18 2.13 3.78
C PHE A 27 -13.94 2.70 3.07
N ASP A 28 -14.07 3.89 2.48
CA ASP A 28 -12.96 4.59 1.83
C ASP A 28 -11.92 5.07 2.84
N VAL A 29 -10.71 4.49 2.79
CA VAL A 29 -9.61 4.84 3.69
C VAL A 29 -8.69 5.93 3.12
N THR A 30 -8.95 6.41 1.91
CA THR A 30 -8.15 7.45 1.24
C THR A 30 -7.98 8.71 2.10
N PRO A 31 -9.03 9.28 2.70
CA PRO A 31 -8.91 10.50 3.50
C PRO A 31 -7.95 10.35 4.69
N TYR A 32 -7.98 9.20 5.35
CA TYR A 32 -7.14 8.90 6.52
C TYR A 32 -5.68 8.70 6.16
N ALA A 33 -5.41 8.02 5.04
CA ALA A 33 -4.06 7.84 4.52
C ALA A 33 -3.43 9.17 4.10
N LEU A 34 -4.18 10.03 3.41
CA LEU A 34 -3.72 11.38 3.02
C LEU A 34 -3.46 12.25 4.26
N ALA A 35 -4.39 12.29 5.21
CA ALA A 35 -4.21 13.04 6.45
C ALA A 35 -2.98 12.56 7.26
N THR A 36 -2.71 11.25 7.26
CA THR A 36 -1.49 10.69 7.88
C THR A 36 -0.22 11.12 7.13
N GLY A 37 -0.25 11.13 5.81
CA GLY A 37 0.84 11.63 4.98
C GLY A 37 1.15 13.10 5.26
N ASP A 38 0.12 13.95 5.27
CA ASP A 38 0.23 15.37 5.58
C ASP A 38 0.75 15.63 7.00
N TYR A 39 0.26 14.85 7.97
CA TYR A 39 0.73 14.89 9.35
C TYR A 39 2.23 14.64 9.44
N PHE A 40 2.76 13.64 8.75
CA PHE A 40 4.19 13.36 8.71
C PHE A 40 4.99 14.44 7.99
N LEU A 41 4.46 14.99 6.90
CA LEU A 41 5.16 15.99 6.09
C LEU A 41 5.20 17.38 6.75
N LYS A 42 4.21 17.71 7.57
CA LYS A 42 4.10 19.01 8.24
C LYS A 42 5.36 19.37 9.01
N ASP A 43 5.96 18.40 9.67
CA ASP A 43 7.20 18.60 10.45
C ASP A 43 8.11 17.36 10.40
N ILE A 44 8.50 16.96 9.19
CA ILE A 44 9.25 15.72 8.96
C ILE A 44 10.59 15.67 9.70
N TYR A 45 11.19 16.83 9.97
CA TYR A 45 12.51 16.91 10.62
C TYR A 45 12.47 16.75 12.14
N LYS A 46 11.28 16.80 12.77
CA LYS A 46 11.15 16.52 14.21
C LYS A 46 11.40 15.04 14.56
N TYR A 47 11.21 14.14 13.57
CA TYR A 47 11.29 12.70 13.79
C TYR A 47 12.74 12.22 13.83
N LYS A 48 13.21 11.83 15.02
CA LYS A 48 14.52 11.21 15.22
C LYS A 48 14.37 9.70 15.36
N LEU A 49 13.90 9.05 14.30
CA LEU A 49 13.65 7.62 14.32
C LEU A 49 14.96 6.82 14.17
N PRO A 50 15.09 5.65 14.83
CA PRO A 50 16.26 4.79 14.66
C PRO A 50 16.34 4.19 13.26
N ARG A 51 15.18 4.03 12.59
CA ARG A 51 15.05 3.51 11.22
C ARG A 51 13.78 4.05 10.55
N LYS A 52 13.55 3.69 9.27
CA LYS A 52 12.31 4.00 8.54
C LYS A 52 11.08 3.44 9.24
N LEU A 53 9.99 4.20 9.27
CA LEU A 53 8.65 3.81 9.71
C LEU A 53 7.73 3.69 8.49
N LYS A 54 6.99 2.61 8.36
CA LYS A 54 6.03 2.37 7.29
C LYS A 54 4.62 2.24 7.86
N VAL A 55 3.69 2.99 7.29
CA VAL A 55 2.27 2.96 7.66
C VAL A 55 1.43 2.60 6.44
N SER A 56 0.39 1.80 6.64
CA SER A 56 -0.51 1.39 5.56
C SER A 56 -1.98 1.35 5.99
N PHE A 57 -2.86 1.50 4.99
CA PHE A 57 -4.31 1.49 5.15
C PHE A 57 -4.93 0.56 4.12
N SER A 58 -5.60 -0.50 4.59
CA SER A 58 -6.38 -1.41 3.73
C SER A 58 -7.86 -1.15 3.91
N CYS A 59 -8.60 -1.05 2.81
CA CYS A 59 -10.03 -0.74 2.79
C CYS A 59 -10.93 -1.97 3.00
N SER A 60 -10.36 -3.17 2.88
CA SER A 60 -11.09 -4.44 2.98
C SER A 60 -10.22 -5.55 3.58
N ASN A 61 -10.84 -6.70 3.88
CA ASN A 61 -10.13 -7.89 4.38
C ASN A 61 -9.17 -8.53 3.36
N ALA A 62 -9.14 -8.07 2.11
CA ALA A 62 -8.13 -8.49 1.13
C ALA A 62 -6.72 -7.99 1.50
N ASP A 63 -6.63 -7.00 2.41
CA ASP A 63 -5.38 -6.42 2.92
C ASP A 63 -4.38 -6.02 1.82
N GLU A 64 -4.86 -5.38 0.76
CA GLU A 64 -4.06 -5.01 -0.42
C GLU A 64 -2.90 -4.04 -0.11
N ALA A 65 -3.00 -3.27 0.97
CA ALA A 65 -1.90 -2.43 1.45
C ALA A 65 -0.97 -3.15 2.43
N HIS A 66 -1.19 -4.47 2.65
CA HIS A 66 -0.36 -5.34 3.49
C HIS A 66 -0.17 -4.83 4.92
N CYS A 67 -1.26 -4.40 5.57
CA CYS A 67 -1.27 -3.94 6.96
C CYS A 67 -0.62 -4.94 7.92
N THR A 68 -0.82 -6.23 7.65
CA THR A 68 -0.31 -7.34 8.48
C THR A 68 1.20 -7.56 8.40
N VAL A 69 1.92 -6.83 7.52
CA VAL A 69 3.39 -6.91 7.39
C VAL A 69 4.08 -5.53 7.38
N GLN A 70 3.39 -4.49 7.86
CA GLN A 70 3.97 -3.15 8.02
C GLN A 70 4.36 -2.87 9.49
N ASP A 71 5.08 -1.77 9.71
CA ASP A 71 5.40 -1.33 11.08
C ASP A 71 4.13 -0.90 11.82
N LEU A 72 3.18 -0.28 11.10
CA LEU A 72 1.84 0.07 11.58
C LEU A 72 0.84 -0.08 10.42
N GLY A 73 -0.21 -0.86 10.62
CA GLY A 73 -1.26 -1.12 9.64
C GLY A 73 -2.64 -0.82 10.19
N PHE A 74 -3.50 -0.23 9.36
CA PHE A 74 -4.89 0.08 9.66
C PHE A 74 -5.79 -0.65 8.66
N LEU A 75 -6.47 -1.69 9.10
CA LEU A 75 -7.42 -2.45 8.30
C LEU A 75 -8.83 -1.97 8.58
N ALA A 76 -9.52 -1.48 7.57
CA ALA A 76 -10.90 -1.01 7.67
C ALA A 76 -11.85 -2.19 7.94
N VAL A 77 -12.72 -2.03 8.92
CA VAL A 77 -13.73 -3.00 9.30
C VAL A 77 -15.04 -2.29 9.65
N THR A 78 -16.17 -2.94 9.38
CA THR A 78 -17.49 -2.48 9.81
C THR A 78 -18.00 -3.39 10.92
N LYS A 79 -18.45 -2.80 12.02
CA LYS A 79 -19.06 -3.54 13.15
C LYS A 79 -20.34 -2.84 13.57
N ASN A 80 -21.46 -3.57 13.56
CA ASN A 80 -22.80 -3.03 13.90
C ASN A 80 -23.19 -1.79 13.07
N GLY A 81 -22.77 -1.73 11.79
CA GLY A 81 -23.05 -0.60 10.89
C GLY A 81 -22.17 0.64 11.11
N GLU A 82 -21.19 0.58 12.01
CA GLU A 82 -20.22 1.65 12.25
C GLU A 82 -18.84 1.28 11.73
N GLU A 83 -18.10 2.30 11.27
CA GLU A 83 -16.74 2.19 10.73
C GLU A 83 -15.69 2.19 11.83
N TYR A 84 -14.69 1.30 11.70
CA TYR A 84 -13.56 1.17 12.61
C TYR A 84 -12.30 0.76 11.84
N PHE A 85 -11.14 0.96 12.46
CA PHE A 85 -9.91 0.30 12.05
C PHE A 85 -9.50 -0.78 13.05
N GLN A 86 -9.11 -1.94 12.53
CA GLN A 86 -8.28 -2.90 13.23
C GLN A 86 -6.82 -2.50 13.03
N VAL A 87 -6.10 -2.32 14.13
CA VAL A 87 -4.69 -1.92 14.08
C VAL A 87 -3.77 -3.13 14.17
N TYR A 88 -2.69 -3.09 13.39
CA TYR A 88 -1.61 -4.08 13.39
C TYR A 88 -0.27 -3.37 13.57
N LEU A 89 0.65 -3.92 14.38
CA LEU A 89 1.94 -3.30 14.65
C LEU A 89 3.11 -4.29 14.65
N GLY A 90 4.28 -3.80 14.25
CA GLY A 90 5.54 -4.54 14.35
C GLY A 90 5.77 -5.61 13.30
N GLY A 91 5.13 -5.52 12.12
CA GLY A 91 5.39 -6.40 10.99
C GLY A 91 6.59 -6.00 10.13
N GLY A 92 6.95 -6.85 9.19
CA GLY A 92 7.97 -6.55 8.18
C GLY A 92 8.47 -7.74 7.39
N LEU A 93 8.84 -7.52 6.12
CA LEU A 93 9.28 -8.55 5.17
C LEU A 93 10.79 -8.52 4.87
N GLY A 94 11.60 -7.82 5.61
CA GLY A 94 13.05 -7.84 5.39
C GLY A 94 13.72 -9.11 5.95
N GLN A 95 15.01 -9.04 6.16
CA GLN A 95 15.73 -10.07 6.92
C GLN A 95 15.02 -10.32 8.26
N ASN A 96 14.75 -11.59 8.61
CA ASN A 96 13.89 -12.01 9.72
C ASN A 96 12.44 -11.47 9.56
N PRO A 97 11.65 -11.98 8.61
CA PRO A 97 10.28 -11.54 8.40
C PRO A 97 9.40 -11.88 9.61
N ARG A 98 8.43 -11.00 9.89
CA ARG A 98 7.46 -11.17 10.95
C ARG A 98 6.11 -10.62 10.54
N LEU A 99 5.03 -11.33 10.86
CA LEU A 99 3.69 -10.77 10.84
C LEU A 99 3.53 -9.74 11.96
N ALA A 100 2.74 -8.72 11.70
CA ALA A 100 2.38 -7.74 12.70
C ALA A 100 1.49 -8.37 13.77
N ILE A 101 1.65 -7.90 15.01
CA ILE A 101 0.75 -8.27 16.09
C ILE A 101 -0.54 -7.44 16.02
N LYS A 102 -1.64 -8.08 16.31
CA LYS A 102 -2.95 -7.43 16.32
C LYS A 102 -3.15 -6.67 17.63
N TYR A 103 -3.52 -5.41 17.52
CA TYR A 103 -3.99 -4.61 18.65
C TYR A 103 -5.50 -4.82 18.79
N GLU A 104 -5.94 -5.47 19.86
CA GLU A 104 -7.32 -5.97 19.98
C GLU A 104 -8.42 -4.91 19.95
N PRO A 105 -8.26 -3.70 20.56
CA PRO A 105 -9.27 -2.66 20.44
C PRO A 105 -9.48 -2.19 19.00
N LEU A 106 -10.74 -2.13 18.57
CA LEU A 106 -11.10 -1.40 17.35
C LEU A 106 -11.07 0.10 17.64
N ILE A 107 -10.53 0.87 16.72
CA ILE A 107 -10.41 2.31 16.86
C ILE A 107 -11.36 3.05 15.93
N LYS A 108 -11.86 4.21 16.36
CA LYS A 108 -12.66 5.09 15.50
C LYS A 108 -11.77 5.73 14.43
N PRO A 109 -12.26 5.89 13.18
CA PRO A 109 -11.43 6.42 12.10
C PRO A 109 -10.90 7.83 12.34
N ASN A 110 -11.67 8.68 13.01
CA ASN A 110 -11.23 10.03 13.37
C ASN A 110 -10.07 10.07 14.37
N GLU A 111 -9.78 8.99 15.06
CA GLU A 111 -8.70 8.88 16.05
C GLU A 111 -7.36 8.38 15.49
N VAL A 112 -7.28 8.06 14.20
CA VAL A 112 -6.09 7.44 13.56
C VAL A 112 -4.78 8.15 13.93
N LEU A 113 -4.74 9.49 13.95
CA LEU A 113 -3.50 10.22 14.20
C LEU A 113 -2.98 10.06 15.64
N TYR A 114 -3.83 9.77 16.62
CA TYR A 114 -3.37 9.43 17.97
C TYR A 114 -2.56 8.14 17.98
N TYR A 115 -3.01 7.14 17.22
CA TYR A 115 -2.33 5.84 17.10
C TYR A 115 -1.08 5.91 16.23
N VAL A 116 -1.07 6.77 15.21
CA VAL A 116 0.12 7.06 14.40
C VAL A 116 1.20 7.74 15.26
N GLU A 117 0.85 8.77 16.01
CA GLU A 117 1.80 9.48 16.90
C GLU A 117 2.29 8.58 18.04
N ALA A 118 1.41 7.75 18.62
CA ALA A 118 1.80 6.76 19.63
C ALA A 118 2.84 5.77 19.10
N MET A 119 2.71 5.32 17.85
CA MET A 119 3.72 4.46 17.21
C MET A 119 5.05 5.19 16.99
N VAL A 120 5.02 6.46 16.62
CA VAL A 120 6.23 7.29 16.51
C VAL A 120 6.93 7.38 17.87
N GLN A 121 6.19 7.66 18.94
CA GLN A 121 6.73 7.78 20.29
C GLN A 121 7.28 6.46 20.81
N LEU A 122 6.55 5.35 20.64
CA LEU A 122 7.05 4.01 20.97
C LEU A 122 8.35 3.71 20.24
N PHE A 123 8.40 4.01 18.93
CA PHE A 123 9.56 3.73 18.11
C PHE A 123 10.78 4.58 18.50
N MET A 124 10.57 5.84 18.91
CA MET A 124 11.63 6.69 19.43
C MET A 124 12.12 6.25 20.81
N ALA A 125 11.22 5.75 21.67
CA ALA A 125 11.54 5.32 23.03
C ALA A 125 12.23 3.95 23.07
N GLU A 126 11.73 2.98 22.32
CA GLU A 126 12.12 1.58 22.39
C GLU A 126 12.99 1.09 21.22
N GLY A 127 13.18 1.91 20.20
CA GLY A 127 13.96 1.53 19.02
C GLY A 127 15.45 1.49 19.28
N ASP A 128 16.15 0.60 18.57
CA ASP A 128 17.60 0.44 18.68
C ASP A 128 18.32 1.44 17.76
N TYR A 129 19.03 2.39 18.34
CA TYR A 129 19.81 3.41 17.62
C TYR A 129 21.25 2.96 17.33
N GLU A 130 21.75 1.94 18.02
CA GLU A 130 23.12 1.46 17.89
C GLU A 130 23.22 0.36 16.84
N ASN A 131 22.34 -0.65 16.91
CA ASN A 131 22.35 -1.78 16.00
C ASN A 131 21.39 -1.56 14.82
N ARG A 132 21.91 -0.98 13.74
CA ARG A 132 21.15 -0.68 12.52
C ARG A 132 20.43 -1.89 11.91
N ASN A 133 20.92 -3.11 12.12
CA ASN A 133 20.32 -4.34 11.60
C ASN A 133 19.08 -4.77 12.42
N LYS A 134 18.97 -4.30 13.67
CA LYS A 134 17.85 -4.57 14.58
C LYS A 134 17.01 -3.32 14.90
N ALA A 135 17.14 -2.26 14.12
CA ALA A 135 16.53 -0.96 14.39
C ALA A 135 15.06 -0.79 13.88
N ARG A 136 14.43 -1.81 13.27
CA ARG A 136 13.02 -1.74 12.81
C ARG A 136 12.06 -2.07 13.97
N VAL A 137 10.81 -1.56 13.89
CA VAL A 137 9.76 -1.76 14.91
C VAL A 137 9.58 -3.24 15.28
N ARG A 138 9.64 -4.17 14.32
CA ARG A 138 9.50 -5.62 14.59
C ARG A 138 10.52 -6.18 15.60
N TYR A 139 11.67 -5.54 15.74
CA TYR A 139 12.69 -5.94 16.72
C TYR A 139 12.38 -5.45 18.14
N ILE A 140 11.51 -4.44 18.29
CA ILE A 140 10.93 -4.11 19.59
C ILE A 140 10.08 -5.29 20.07
N VAL A 141 9.23 -5.82 19.16
CA VAL A 141 8.40 -6.99 19.47
C VAL A 141 9.24 -8.24 19.76
N GLU A 142 10.34 -8.43 19.01
CA GLU A 142 11.29 -9.54 19.27
C GLU A 142 11.93 -9.44 20.67
N ARG A 143 12.28 -8.22 21.09
CA ARG A 143 12.97 -7.97 22.36
C ARG A 143 12.04 -7.97 23.56
N LEU A 144 10.87 -7.33 23.48
CA LEU A 144 9.95 -7.18 24.61
C LEU A 144 8.92 -8.32 24.71
N GLY A 145 8.63 -8.99 23.59
CA GLY A 145 7.48 -9.87 23.44
C GLY A 145 6.22 -9.09 23.01
N GLU A 146 5.19 -9.85 22.63
CA GLU A 146 3.95 -9.26 22.06
C GLU A 146 3.18 -8.48 23.13
N GLU A 147 2.94 -9.07 24.29
CA GLU A 147 2.17 -8.49 25.39
C GLU A 147 2.78 -7.17 25.88
N ALA A 148 4.06 -7.18 26.24
CA ALA A 148 4.75 -5.97 26.72
C ALA A 148 4.84 -4.89 25.64
N THR A 149 4.93 -5.27 24.36
CA THR A 149 4.89 -4.29 23.25
C THR A 149 3.52 -3.63 23.13
N LEU A 150 2.43 -4.43 23.26
CA LEU A 150 1.07 -3.90 23.24
C LEU A 150 0.79 -2.99 24.43
N GLU A 151 1.25 -3.35 25.64
CA GLU A 151 1.14 -2.52 26.84
C GLU A 151 1.90 -1.18 26.68
N ALA A 152 3.16 -1.23 26.18
CA ALA A 152 3.93 -0.04 25.92
C ALA A 152 3.27 0.86 24.86
N TYR A 153 2.72 0.25 23.81
CA TYR A 153 1.97 0.99 22.78
C TYR A 153 0.72 1.65 23.36
N GLN A 154 -0.08 0.91 24.16
CA GLN A 154 -1.26 1.45 24.80
C GLN A 154 -0.94 2.65 25.70
N LYS A 155 0.14 2.55 26.49
CA LYS A 155 0.61 3.67 27.32
C LYS A 155 0.87 4.92 26.47
N HIS A 156 1.57 4.80 25.34
CA HIS A 156 1.80 5.93 24.45
C HIS A 156 0.50 6.45 23.82
N VAL A 157 -0.46 5.56 23.48
CA VAL A 157 -1.79 5.96 23.00
C VAL A 157 -2.49 6.84 24.05
N ASP A 158 -2.50 6.41 25.31
CA ASP A 158 -3.13 7.14 26.42
C ASP A 158 -2.46 8.50 26.65
N GLU A 159 -1.11 8.55 26.62
CA GLU A 159 -0.34 9.78 26.75
C GLU A 159 -0.64 10.76 25.61
N VAL A 160 -0.74 10.27 24.35
CA VAL A 160 -1.05 11.12 23.19
C VAL A 160 -2.51 11.61 23.24
N LYS A 161 -3.45 10.72 23.57
CA LYS A 161 -4.87 11.07 23.72
C LYS A 161 -5.10 12.10 24.84
N SER A 162 -4.36 12.01 25.94
CA SER A 162 -4.47 12.99 27.03
C SER A 162 -4.11 14.41 26.62
N LYS A 163 -3.26 14.58 25.58
CA LYS A 163 -2.88 15.89 25.02
C LYS A 163 -3.93 16.44 24.06
N GLY A 164 -4.72 15.58 23.43
CA GLY A 164 -5.75 15.95 22.46
C GLY A 164 -5.20 16.57 21.16
N GLY A 165 -6.10 17.09 20.34
CA GLY A 165 -5.76 17.92 19.17
C GLY A 165 -5.33 17.15 17.91
N LEU A 166 -5.52 15.83 17.87
CA LEU A 166 -5.24 14.99 16.71
C LEU A 166 -6.50 14.35 16.10
N ASP A 167 -7.68 14.80 16.51
CA ASP A 167 -8.92 14.32 15.90
C ASP A 167 -9.00 14.75 14.44
N LEU A 168 -9.35 13.81 13.57
CA LEU A 168 -9.61 14.07 12.15
C LEU A 168 -11.07 14.50 12.00
N ILE A 169 -11.28 15.78 11.71
CA ILE A 169 -12.61 16.39 11.54
C ILE A 169 -12.73 16.85 10.09
N ASP A 170 -13.91 16.64 9.49
CA ASP A 170 -14.26 17.13 8.15
C ASP A 170 -13.27 16.76 7.04
N LEU A 171 -12.81 15.50 7.04
CA LEU A 171 -11.94 15.01 5.99
C LEU A 171 -12.62 15.07 4.61
N PRO A 172 -11.89 15.51 3.55
CA PRO A 172 -12.45 15.55 2.21
C PRO A 172 -12.78 14.13 1.74
N LYS A 173 -14.03 13.91 1.33
CA LYS A 173 -14.46 12.64 0.74
C LYS A 173 -14.00 12.55 -0.71
N THR A 174 -13.65 11.34 -1.15
CA THR A 174 -13.41 11.07 -2.57
C THR A 174 -14.71 11.24 -3.35
N ILE A 175 -14.74 12.20 -4.25
CA ILE A 175 -15.90 12.44 -5.12
C ILE A 175 -15.56 11.99 -6.54
N ILE A 176 -16.34 11.05 -7.07
CA ILE A 176 -16.22 10.58 -8.44
C ILE A 176 -17.47 11.07 -9.20
N ASN A 177 -17.28 12.09 -10.03
CA ASN A 177 -18.38 12.71 -10.79
C ASN A 177 -18.66 12.00 -12.13
N LYS A 178 -17.73 11.14 -12.58
CA LYS A 178 -17.89 10.40 -13.83
C LYS A 178 -19.01 9.38 -13.73
N THR A 179 -19.84 9.33 -14.76
CA THR A 179 -20.92 8.34 -14.92
C THR A 179 -20.80 7.66 -16.27
N ALA A 180 -21.12 6.38 -16.34
CA ALA A 180 -21.18 5.63 -17.60
C ALA A 180 -22.31 4.59 -17.56
N GLN A 181 -22.73 4.13 -18.73
CA GLN A 181 -23.73 3.06 -18.80
C GLN A 181 -23.05 1.73 -18.47
N PRO A 182 -23.62 0.91 -17.58
CA PRO A 182 -23.10 -0.41 -17.29
C PRO A 182 -23.11 -1.29 -18.54
N GLN A 183 -21.99 -1.92 -18.84
CA GLN A 183 -21.86 -2.89 -19.92
C GLN A 183 -21.12 -4.12 -19.38
N PRO A 184 -21.50 -5.35 -19.78
CA PRO A 184 -20.76 -6.53 -19.42
C PRO A 184 -19.31 -6.43 -19.95
N LEU A 185 -18.36 -6.62 -19.05
CA LEU A 185 -16.93 -6.60 -19.39
C LEU A 185 -16.21 -7.64 -18.54
N GLU A 186 -15.66 -8.66 -19.19
CA GLU A 186 -14.97 -9.77 -18.54
C GLU A 186 -13.52 -9.84 -19.02
N ASP A 187 -12.60 -9.61 -18.13
CA ASP A 187 -11.17 -9.84 -18.28
C ASP A 187 -10.56 -10.00 -16.89
N LYS A 188 -9.51 -10.79 -16.76
CA LYS A 188 -8.81 -11.03 -15.47
C LYS A 188 -8.21 -9.75 -14.87
N ARG A 189 -7.98 -8.73 -15.68
CA ARG A 189 -7.42 -7.43 -15.28
C ARG A 189 -8.49 -6.37 -15.02
N ILE A 190 -9.78 -6.73 -15.14
CA ILE A 190 -10.91 -5.82 -14.92
C ILE A 190 -11.45 -5.99 -13.50
N PHE A 191 -11.65 -4.87 -12.83
CA PHE A 191 -12.30 -4.77 -11.53
C PHE A 191 -13.52 -3.84 -11.66
N VAL A 192 -14.70 -4.37 -11.39
CA VAL A 192 -15.94 -3.57 -11.35
C VAL A 192 -15.87 -2.64 -10.15
N GLN A 193 -16.22 -1.38 -10.34
CA GLN A 193 -16.28 -0.42 -9.25
C GLN A 193 -17.67 -0.37 -8.62
N LYS A 194 -17.77 0.09 -7.36
CA LYS A 194 -19.07 0.34 -6.71
C LYS A 194 -19.88 1.45 -7.41
N GLN A 195 -19.21 2.34 -8.16
CA GLN A 195 -19.84 3.32 -9.03
C GLN A 195 -20.31 2.62 -10.31
N SER A 196 -21.62 2.61 -10.52
CA SER A 196 -22.25 1.90 -11.65
C SER A 196 -21.68 2.33 -13.00
N GLY A 197 -21.32 1.34 -13.84
CA GLY A 197 -20.78 1.55 -15.19
C GLY A 197 -19.29 1.94 -15.22
N LEU A 198 -18.63 2.03 -14.06
CA LEU A 198 -17.20 2.30 -14.00
C LEU A 198 -16.39 1.06 -13.65
N TYR A 199 -15.18 1.03 -14.19
CA TYR A 199 -14.23 -0.09 -14.08
C TYR A 199 -12.84 0.41 -13.73
N SER A 200 -12.06 -0.48 -13.10
CA SER A 200 -10.62 -0.33 -12.97
C SER A 200 -9.89 -1.38 -13.80
N VAL A 201 -8.82 -1.00 -14.45
CA VAL A 201 -7.93 -1.92 -15.20
C VAL A 201 -6.62 -2.05 -14.45
N TYR A 202 -6.19 -3.28 -14.22
CA TYR A 202 -4.91 -3.60 -13.62
C TYR A 202 -3.85 -3.88 -14.68
N LEU A 203 -2.71 -3.22 -14.56
CA LEU A 203 -1.50 -3.45 -15.32
C LEU A 203 -0.39 -3.92 -14.38
N HIS A 204 0.19 -5.08 -14.65
CA HIS A 204 1.39 -5.54 -13.94
C HIS A 204 2.57 -5.62 -14.91
N PRO A 205 3.42 -4.59 -14.97
CA PRO A 205 4.63 -4.66 -15.81
C PRO A 205 5.54 -5.79 -15.33
N VAL A 206 6.10 -6.55 -16.25
CA VAL A 206 7.01 -7.65 -15.89
C VAL A 206 8.23 -7.10 -15.14
N GLY A 207 8.43 -7.55 -13.89
CA GLY A 207 9.46 -7.05 -12.99
C GLY A 207 9.27 -5.59 -12.57
N GLY A 208 8.02 -5.06 -12.64
CA GLY A 208 7.68 -3.70 -12.22
C GLY A 208 8.26 -2.59 -13.11
N GLN A 209 8.73 -2.92 -14.33
CA GLN A 209 9.39 -1.96 -15.22
C GLN A 209 8.65 -1.79 -16.54
N LEU A 210 8.46 -0.54 -16.95
CA LEU A 210 7.91 -0.16 -18.25
C LEU A 210 9.03 0.39 -19.13
N GLU A 211 9.01 0.02 -20.41
CA GLU A 211 9.84 0.68 -21.43
C GLU A 211 9.31 2.10 -21.67
N LEU A 212 10.20 3.03 -22.04
CA LEU A 212 9.85 4.44 -22.22
C LEU A 212 8.68 4.65 -23.19
N ASN A 213 8.69 3.95 -24.32
CA ASN A 213 7.64 4.07 -25.33
C ASN A 213 6.28 3.57 -24.81
N ASP A 214 6.27 2.55 -23.96
CA ASP A 214 5.05 2.04 -23.34
C ASP A 214 4.53 3.00 -22.27
N PHE A 215 5.44 3.61 -21.52
CA PHE A 215 5.07 4.65 -20.56
C PHE A 215 4.46 5.88 -21.25
N ILE A 216 4.99 6.30 -22.40
CA ILE A 216 4.43 7.41 -23.21
C ILE A 216 3.00 7.07 -23.66
N LYS A 217 2.74 5.86 -24.18
CA LYS A 217 1.38 5.43 -24.57
C LYS A 217 0.38 5.49 -23.41
N LEU A 218 0.85 5.13 -22.18
CA LEU A 218 0.00 5.22 -21.00
C LEU A 218 -0.30 6.68 -20.64
N ILE A 219 0.65 7.58 -20.74
CA ILE A 219 0.43 9.02 -20.52
C ILE A 219 -0.58 9.55 -21.54
N GLU A 220 -0.39 9.28 -22.83
CA GLU A 220 -1.31 9.70 -23.90
C GLU A 220 -2.74 9.19 -23.63
N PHE A 221 -2.89 7.94 -23.19
CA PHE A 221 -4.19 7.41 -22.81
C PHE A 221 -4.77 8.17 -21.61
N VAL A 222 -4.01 8.35 -20.53
CA VAL A 222 -4.49 9.05 -19.33
C VAL A 222 -4.89 10.49 -19.63
N GLU A 223 -4.13 11.20 -20.48
CA GLU A 223 -4.47 12.55 -20.89
C GLU A 223 -5.72 12.64 -21.77
N SER A 224 -6.06 11.55 -22.48
CA SER A 224 -7.25 11.47 -23.34
C SER A 224 -8.55 11.11 -22.60
N VAL A 225 -8.46 10.62 -21.33
CA VAL A 225 -9.60 10.12 -20.56
C VAL A 225 -9.91 11.04 -19.39
N GLU A 226 -11.09 11.66 -19.41
CA GLU A 226 -11.54 12.51 -18.31
C GLU A 226 -11.79 11.71 -17.03
N GLY A 227 -11.28 12.23 -15.90
CA GLY A 227 -11.54 11.68 -14.57
C GLY A 227 -10.86 10.34 -14.27
N VAL A 228 -9.93 9.88 -15.13
CA VAL A 228 -9.11 8.71 -14.81
C VAL A 228 -8.25 8.99 -13.59
N ASP A 229 -8.14 8.00 -12.70
CA ASP A 229 -7.28 8.05 -11.52
C ASP A 229 -6.29 6.88 -11.55
N VAL A 230 -5.01 7.16 -11.43
CA VAL A 230 -3.94 6.17 -11.51
C VAL A 230 -3.36 5.90 -10.13
N ARG A 231 -3.36 4.63 -9.71
CA ARG A 231 -2.86 4.19 -8.41
C ARG A 231 -1.78 3.13 -8.57
N LEU A 232 -0.70 3.29 -7.82
CA LEU A 232 0.35 2.26 -7.72
C LEU A 232 -0.05 1.23 -6.66
N ALA A 233 0.19 -0.05 -6.96
CA ALA A 233 -0.04 -1.16 -6.04
C ALA A 233 1.25 -1.59 -5.33
N MET A 234 1.10 -2.33 -4.24
CA MET A 234 2.23 -2.83 -3.43
C MET A 234 3.07 -3.88 -4.18
N GLU A 235 2.45 -4.58 -5.14
CA GLU A 235 3.06 -5.67 -5.93
C GLU A 235 3.64 -5.18 -7.26
N GLU A 236 4.09 -3.93 -7.34
CA GLU A 236 4.66 -3.32 -8.56
C GLU A 236 3.65 -3.14 -9.71
N GLY A 237 2.35 -3.26 -9.43
CA GLY A 237 1.26 -3.07 -10.38
C GLY A 237 0.73 -1.63 -10.42
N ILE A 238 -0.10 -1.35 -11.42
CA ILE A 238 -0.74 -0.05 -11.64
C ILE A 238 -2.24 -0.28 -11.87
N TYR A 239 -3.08 0.45 -11.14
CA TYR A 239 -4.52 0.50 -11.40
C TYR A 239 -4.88 1.81 -12.09
N PHE A 240 -5.64 1.70 -13.17
CA PHE A 240 -6.29 2.82 -13.85
C PHE A 240 -7.77 2.75 -13.53
N ARG A 241 -8.28 3.73 -12.81
CA ARG A 241 -9.62 3.72 -12.22
C ARG A 241 -10.55 4.72 -12.93
N ASN A 242 -11.84 4.60 -12.69
CA ASN A 242 -12.89 5.47 -13.23
C ASN A 242 -13.00 5.41 -14.76
N LEU A 243 -12.86 4.23 -15.32
CA LEU A 243 -12.97 3.99 -16.76
C LEU A 243 -14.39 3.52 -17.10
N SER A 244 -14.99 4.04 -18.19
CA SER A 244 -16.13 3.41 -18.82
C SER A 244 -15.74 2.06 -19.43
N ALA A 245 -16.70 1.25 -19.84
CA ALA A 245 -16.42 -0.04 -20.48
C ALA A 245 -15.59 0.10 -21.77
N GLU A 246 -15.82 1.14 -22.56
CA GLU A 246 -15.09 1.38 -23.81
C GLU A 246 -13.64 1.81 -23.53
N GLU A 247 -13.44 2.73 -22.59
CA GLU A 247 -12.10 3.17 -22.16
C GLU A 247 -11.31 2.00 -21.55
N ALA A 248 -11.96 1.14 -20.76
CA ALA A 248 -11.34 -0.04 -20.18
C ALA A 248 -10.89 -1.05 -21.27
N LYS A 249 -11.73 -1.30 -22.29
CA LYS A 249 -11.37 -2.13 -23.45
C LYS A 249 -10.17 -1.55 -24.22
N GLN A 250 -10.19 -0.24 -24.46
CA GLN A 250 -9.08 0.44 -25.13
C GLN A 250 -7.78 0.29 -24.33
N LEU A 251 -7.81 0.49 -23.02
CA LEU A 251 -6.62 0.33 -22.18
C LEU A 251 -6.13 -1.11 -22.13
N LEU A 252 -7.03 -2.10 -22.09
CA LEU A 252 -6.65 -3.52 -22.16
C LEU A 252 -5.88 -3.82 -23.45
N GLN A 253 -6.30 -3.26 -24.60
CA GLN A 253 -5.61 -3.44 -25.87
C GLN A 253 -4.23 -2.77 -25.87
N ILE A 254 -4.13 -1.53 -25.39
CA ILE A 254 -2.87 -0.78 -25.28
C ILE A 254 -1.86 -1.55 -24.41
N THR A 255 -2.34 -2.14 -23.31
CA THR A 255 -1.50 -2.77 -22.28
C THR A 255 -1.32 -4.27 -22.44
N ASP A 256 -1.84 -4.88 -23.50
CA ASP A 256 -1.79 -6.35 -23.66
C ASP A 256 -0.36 -6.90 -23.69
N SER A 257 0.55 -6.22 -24.37
CA SER A 257 1.96 -6.60 -24.43
C SER A 257 2.80 -6.17 -23.23
N MET A 258 2.27 -5.26 -22.39
CA MET A 258 2.99 -4.69 -21.25
C MET A 258 2.76 -5.47 -19.96
N SER A 259 1.62 -6.16 -19.85
CA SER A 259 1.17 -6.82 -18.63
C SER A 259 1.56 -8.28 -18.57
N GLY A 260 2.09 -8.71 -17.44
CA GLY A 260 2.26 -10.13 -17.11
C GLY A 260 0.91 -10.86 -17.12
N LYS A 261 0.82 -11.97 -17.87
CA LYS A 261 -0.42 -12.74 -18.07
C LYS A 261 -0.57 -13.92 -17.11
N THR A 262 0.54 -14.34 -16.51
CA THR A 262 0.60 -15.47 -15.57
C THR A 262 1.11 -14.98 -14.21
N LYS A 263 0.85 -15.76 -13.16
CA LYS A 263 1.40 -15.48 -11.82
C LYS A 263 2.93 -15.39 -11.81
N LEU A 264 3.59 -16.22 -12.64
CA LEU A 264 5.04 -16.17 -12.77
C LEU A 264 5.53 -14.88 -13.42
N GLU A 265 4.84 -14.37 -14.44
CA GLU A 265 5.14 -13.09 -15.08
C GLU A 265 4.82 -11.89 -14.18
N GLN A 266 3.91 -12.06 -13.21
CA GLN A 266 3.58 -11.09 -12.17
C GLN A 266 4.48 -11.21 -10.93
N SER A 267 5.58 -11.94 -11.00
CA SER A 267 6.55 -12.02 -9.91
C SER A 267 7.19 -10.66 -9.63
N VAL A 268 7.26 -10.31 -8.34
CA VAL A 268 7.92 -9.09 -7.87
C VAL A 268 9.43 -9.29 -7.87
N SER A 269 10.16 -8.34 -8.45
CA SER A 269 11.62 -8.38 -8.53
C SER A 269 12.25 -7.03 -8.21
N CYS A 270 13.14 -7.00 -7.23
CA CYS A 270 13.84 -5.76 -6.91
C CYS A 270 14.70 -5.27 -8.10
N ILE A 271 14.99 -3.96 -8.13
CA ILE A 271 15.75 -3.32 -9.20
C ILE A 271 17.17 -3.90 -9.39
N GLY A 272 17.77 -4.45 -8.34
CA GLY A 272 19.04 -5.15 -8.36
C GLY A 272 20.28 -4.31 -8.59
N ALA A 273 21.43 -4.98 -8.67
CA ALA A 273 22.76 -4.38 -8.76
C ALA A 273 22.96 -3.37 -9.93
N PRO A 274 22.34 -3.53 -11.11
CA PRO A 274 22.53 -2.56 -12.19
C PRO A 274 22.12 -1.12 -11.84
N THR A 275 21.21 -0.96 -10.88
CA THR A 275 20.68 0.36 -10.44
C THR A 275 20.89 0.61 -8.95
N CYS A 276 20.76 -0.42 -8.10
CA CYS A 276 20.88 -0.29 -6.66
C CYS A 276 22.32 -0.33 -6.21
N GLN A 277 22.82 0.75 -5.57
CA GLN A 277 24.20 0.85 -5.08
C GLN A 277 24.58 -0.22 -4.03
N ILE A 278 23.60 -0.79 -3.33
CA ILE A 278 23.79 -1.86 -2.33
C ILE A 278 23.31 -3.23 -2.85
N GLY A 279 22.92 -3.30 -4.11
CA GLY A 279 22.47 -4.55 -4.75
C GLY A 279 23.65 -5.49 -4.99
N LEU A 280 23.46 -6.78 -4.68
CA LEU A 280 24.48 -7.82 -4.91
C LEU A 280 24.22 -8.62 -6.18
N CYS A 281 22.95 -8.72 -6.62
CA CYS A 281 22.51 -9.56 -7.73
C CYS A 281 21.79 -8.74 -8.80
N ASN A 282 21.88 -9.21 -10.04
CA ASN A 282 21.04 -8.72 -11.15
C ASN A 282 19.67 -9.40 -11.09
N SER A 283 18.81 -8.97 -10.17
CA SER A 283 17.50 -9.58 -9.91
C SER A 283 16.58 -9.53 -11.14
N GLN A 284 16.57 -8.43 -11.86
CA GLN A 284 15.79 -8.26 -13.09
C GLN A 284 16.26 -9.20 -14.19
N GLY A 285 17.57 -9.36 -14.37
CA GLY A 285 18.15 -10.33 -15.31
C GLY A 285 17.82 -11.76 -14.93
N THR A 286 17.85 -12.11 -13.66
CA THR A 286 17.46 -13.43 -13.15
C THR A 286 15.98 -13.71 -13.43
N LEU A 287 15.08 -12.77 -13.16
CA LEU A 287 13.66 -12.92 -13.47
C LEU A 287 13.45 -13.19 -14.98
N ARG A 288 14.09 -12.41 -15.86
CA ARG A 288 13.99 -12.61 -17.32
C ARG A 288 14.46 -14.01 -17.74
N GLN A 289 15.54 -14.52 -17.16
CA GLN A 289 16.03 -15.88 -17.44
C GLN A 289 15.04 -16.95 -16.96
N ILE A 290 14.44 -16.77 -15.78
CA ILE A 290 13.40 -17.69 -15.27
C ILE A 290 12.20 -17.70 -16.23
N LEU A 291 11.69 -16.54 -16.61
CA LEU A 291 10.55 -16.42 -17.52
C LEU A 291 10.87 -17.06 -18.90
N GLN A 292 12.07 -16.85 -19.43
CA GLN A 292 12.50 -17.46 -20.68
C GLN A 292 12.58 -19.00 -20.56
N HIS A 293 13.11 -19.51 -19.45
CA HIS A 293 13.22 -20.96 -19.21
C HIS A 293 11.84 -21.63 -19.15
N PHE A 294 10.86 -20.97 -18.51
CA PHE A 294 9.52 -21.52 -18.34
C PHE A 294 8.56 -21.23 -19.50
N LYS A 295 8.88 -20.30 -20.39
CA LYS A 295 8.03 -19.92 -21.53
C LYS A 295 7.58 -21.10 -22.40
N PHE A 296 8.40 -22.14 -22.52
CA PHE A 296 8.14 -23.32 -23.34
C PHE A 296 7.55 -24.52 -22.57
N LYS A 297 7.32 -24.38 -21.27
CA LYS A 297 6.87 -25.49 -20.40
C LYS A 297 5.39 -25.47 -20.06
N ASN A 298 4.59 -24.60 -20.68
CA ASN A 298 3.13 -24.50 -20.47
C ASN A 298 2.72 -24.52 -18.97
N TYR A 299 3.45 -23.80 -18.12
CA TYR A 299 3.04 -23.62 -16.73
C TYR A 299 1.86 -22.65 -16.65
N ASN A 300 0.69 -23.15 -17.04
CA ASN A 300 -0.59 -22.45 -16.89
C ASN A 300 -1.23 -22.66 -15.50
N GLN A 301 -0.52 -23.31 -14.57
CA GLN A 301 -1.01 -23.52 -13.22
C GLN A 301 -0.65 -22.32 -12.36
N ASP A 302 -1.63 -21.83 -11.60
CA ASP A 302 -1.40 -20.93 -10.48
C ASP A 302 -0.49 -21.68 -9.50
N VAL A 303 0.80 -21.39 -9.55
CA VAL A 303 1.73 -21.83 -8.51
C VAL A 303 1.56 -20.85 -7.36
N LEU A 304 0.94 -21.32 -6.31
CA LEU A 304 0.87 -20.62 -5.03
C LEU A 304 2.25 -20.57 -4.38
#